data_1a9929c252f67e44ac58c31a9751ace4
#
_entry.id   1a9929c252f67e44ac58c31a9751ace4
#
_cell.length_a   1.000
_cell.length_b   1.000
_cell.length_c   1.000
_cell.angle_alpha   90.00
_cell.angle_beta   90.00
_cell.angle_gamma   90.00
#
_symmetry.space_group_name_H-M   'P 1'
#
loop_
_entity.id
_entity.type
_entity.pdbx_description
1 polymer ?
#
loop_
_entity_poly.entity_id
_entity_poly.type
_entity_poly.pdbx_seq_one_letter_code
_entity_poly.pdbx_strand_id
1 'polypeptide(L)'
;MLIFTPELCPSGSDPLAVLERALPALDVIQVRVKDPELGTSAARATCDWTRRVLELIGRTRSDALVLVNDRVDVAATLAPEGVDGVHLGADDAPSELARALLGPDMLIGLSTHGPADVALAEESSVDYLGFGPIHATATKGYARGLGSDAAWVAARACSRPLFPIGGIDAINACELAEVGRAAVGHAILASQDPLRTAREIAQLLGHGA
;
A
#
# COMPACT_ATOMS: atom_id res chain seq x y z
N MET A 1 -1.34 -4.93 4.35
CA MET A 1 -1.62 -3.60 3.73
C MET A 1 -2.47 -3.77 2.48
N LEU A 2 -3.53 -2.98 2.30
CA LEU A 2 -4.28 -2.88 1.04
C LEU A 2 -3.82 -1.66 0.23
N ILE A 3 -3.53 -1.87 -1.06
CA ILE A 3 -3.38 -0.76 -2.02
C ILE A 3 -4.76 -0.49 -2.62
N PHE A 4 -5.47 0.47 -2.02
CA PHE A 4 -6.81 0.84 -2.44
C PHE A 4 -6.74 1.71 -3.70
N THR A 5 -7.10 1.13 -4.82
CA THR A 5 -7.16 1.75 -6.15
C THR A 5 -8.59 1.58 -6.65
N PRO A 6 -9.43 2.64 -6.61
CA PRO A 6 -10.85 2.54 -6.95
C PRO A 6 -11.13 1.90 -8.31
N GLU A 7 -10.25 2.15 -9.28
CA GLU A 7 -10.36 1.66 -10.66
C GLU A 7 -10.16 0.14 -10.77
N LEU A 8 -9.63 -0.52 -9.74
CA LEU A 8 -9.46 -1.98 -9.70
C LEU A 8 -10.70 -2.71 -9.16
N CYS A 9 -11.67 -1.98 -8.64
CA CYS A 9 -12.94 -2.57 -8.22
C CYS A 9 -13.79 -2.99 -9.42
N PRO A 10 -14.66 -4.00 -9.30
CA PRO A 10 -15.51 -4.44 -10.40
C PRO A 10 -16.37 -3.31 -10.96
N SER A 11 -16.54 -3.28 -12.28
CA SER A 11 -17.38 -2.28 -12.94
C SER A 11 -18.80 -2.28 -12.37
N GLY A 12 -19.29 -1.09 -12.02
CA GLY A 12 -20.63 -0.91 -11.44
C GLY A 12 -20.72 -1.17 -9.93
N SER A 13 -19.63 -1.59 -9.27
CA SER A 13 -19.58 -1.63 -7.80
C SER A 13 -19.22 -0.26 -7.22
N ASP A 14 -19.67 0.00 -5.97
CA ASP A 14 -19.15 1.12 -5.19
C ASP A 14 -17.80 0.70 -4.57
N PRO A 15 -16.67 1.36 -4.92
CA PRO A 15 -15.36 1.03 -4.37
C PRO A 15 -15.30 1.13 -2.84
N LEU A 16 -16.04 2.04 -2.22
CA LEU A 16 -16.09 2.13 -0.76
C LEU A 16 -16.83 0.95 -0.13
N ALA A 17 -17.88 0.43 -0.75
CA ALA A 17 -18.55 -0.76 -0.28
C ALA A 17 -17.64 -2.01 -0.39
N VAL A 18 -16.79 -2.07 -1.42
CA VAL A 18 -15.76 -3.13 -1.54
C VAL A 18 -14.73 -3.00 -0.42
N LEU A 19 -14.22 -1.79 -0.16
CA LEU A 19 -13.27 -1.51 0.92
C LEU A 19 -13.88 -1.83 2.28
N GLU A 20 -15.12 -1.38 2.57
CA GLU A 20 -15.83 -1.62 3.83
C GLU A 20 -15.92 -3.12 4.16
N ARG A 21 -16.17 -3.95 3.17
CA ARG A 21 -16.20 -5.41 3.34
C ARG A 21 -14.82 -5.99 3.69
N ALA A 22 -13.73 -5.49 3.11
CA ALA A 22 -12.38 -5.96 3.38
C ALA A 22 -11.83 -5.46 4.73
N LEU A 23 -12.31 -4.31 5.20
CA LEU A 23 -11.76 -3.53 6.31
C LEU A 23 -11.47 -4.33 7.59
N PRO A 24 -12.33 -5.30 8.04
CA PRO A 24 -12.05 -6.08 9.24
C PRO A 24 -10.81 -7.00 9.18
N ALA A 25 -10.14 -7.06 8.04
CA ALA A 25 -8.92 -7.84 7.83
C ALA A 25 -7.72 -6.98 7.37
N LEU A 26 -7.79 -5.66 7.57
CA LEU A 26 -6.79 -4.71 7.09
C LEU A 26 -6.20 -3.91 8.25
N ASP A 27 -4.86 -3.82 8.30
CA ASP A 27 -4.15 -2.96 9.24
C ASP A 27 -3.75 -1.62 8.63
N VAL A 28 -3.54 -1.59 7.30
CA VAL A 28 -3.06 -0.41 6.57
C VAL A 28 -3.77 -0.31 5.23
N ILE A 29 -4.22 0.88 4.88
CA ILE A 29 -4.83 1.22 3.59
C ILE A 29 -3.98 2.31 2.95
N GLN A 30 -3.41 2.04 1.78
CA GLN A 30 -2.76 3.05 0.95
C GLN A 30 -3.74 3.51 -0.14
N VAL A 31 -4.19 4.76 -0.07
CA VAL A 31 -5.10 5.34 -1.07
C VAL A 31 -4.30 5.74 -2.30
N ARG A 32 -4.52 5.01 -3.40
CA ARG A 32 -3.80 5.17 -4.66
C ARG A 32 -4.77 5.49 -5.80
N VAL A 33 -4.81 6.75 -6.19
CA VAL A 33 -5.63 7.24 -7.32
C VAL A 33 -4.69 7.50 -8.50
N LYS A 34 -4.81 6.70 -9.54
CA LYS A 34 -3.94 6.76 -10.74
C LYS A 34 -4.80 6.80 -12.01
N ASP A 35 -5.66 7.79 -12.11
CA ASP A 35 -6.36 8.06 -13.37
C ASP A 35 -5.48 8.94 -14.26
N PRO A 36 -4.99 8.44 -15.41
CA PRO A 36 -4.16 9.20 -16.34
C PRO A 36 -4.85 10.44 -16.90
N GLU A 37 -6.19 10.46 -16.94
CA GLU A 37 -6.97 11.55 -17.50
C GLU A 37 -7.14 12.72 -16.52
N LEU A 38 -6.87 12.51 -15.21
CA LEU A 38 -7.06 13.54 -14.19
C LEU A 38 -6.00 14.66 -14.23
N GLY A 39 -4.82 14.44 -14.82
CA GLY A 39 -3.78 15.45 -14.98
C GLY A 39 -3.55 16.27 -13.68
N THR A 40 -3.70 17.59 -13.77
CA THR A 40 -3.59 18.51 -12.62
C THR A 40 -4.70 18.31 -11.57
N SER A 41 -5.79 17.62 -11.91
CA SER A 41 -6.87 17.26 -10.98
C SER A 41 -6.53 16.06 -10.09
N ALA A 42 -5.41 15.38 -10.32
CA ALA A 42 -5.00 14.21 -9.53
C ALA A 42 -4.89 14.50 -8.02
N ALA A 43 -4.42 15.69 -7.64
CA ALA A 43 -4.38 16.11 -6.23
C ALA A 43 -5.78 16.16 -5.62
N ARG A 44 -6.73 16.78 -6.32
CA ARG A 44 -8.12 16.87 -5.86
C ARG A 44 -8.75 15.50 -5.72
N ALA A 45 -8.62 14.65 -6.74
CA ALA A 45 -9.16 13.30 -6.70
C ALA A 45 -8.56 12.47 -5.55
N THR A 46 -7.25 12.61 -5.31
CA THR A 46 -6.59 11.95 -4.17
C THR A 46 -7.13 12.48 -2.84
N CYS A 47 -7.29 13.81 -2.67
CA CYS A 47 -7.93 14.39 -1.48
C CYS A 47 -9.34 13.86 -1.27
N ASP A 48 -10.17 13.86 -2.31
CA ASP A 48 -11.58 13.47 -2.23
C ASP A 48 -11.71 11.98 -1.86
N TRP A 49 -10.91 11.10 -2.49
CA TRP A 49 -10.89 9.68 -2.14
C TRP A 49 -10.36 9.43 -0.75
N THR A 50 -9.29 10.13 -0.34
CA THR A 50 -8.72 9.97 1.00
C THR A 50 -9.73 10.37 2.07
N ARG A 51 -10.45 11.50 1.92
CA ARG A 51 -11.51 11.89 2.86
C ARG A 51 -12.62 10.85 2.97
N ARG A 52 -13.08 10.31 1.83
CA ARG A 52 -14.10 9.25 1.83
C ARG A 52 -13.63 8.00 2.56
N VAL A 53 -12.34 7.65 2.45
CA VAL A 53 -11.75 6.53 3.20
C VAL A 53 -11.69 6.86 4.69
N LEU A 54 -11.25 8.05 5.08
CA LEU A 54 -11.23 8.50 6.47
C LEU A 54 -12.63 8.52 7.11
N GLU A 55 -13.64 9.00 6.38
CA GLU A 55 -15.05 8.94 6.82
C GLU A 55 -15.51 7.50 7.03
N LEU A 56 -15.12 6.57 6.15
CA LEU A 56 -15.41 5.15 6.30
C LEU A 56 -14.74 4.57 7.56
N ILE A 57 -13.44 4.84 7.78
CA ILE A 57 -12.69 4.44 8.97
C ILE A 57 -13.40 4.93 10.24
N GLY A 58 -13.74 6.22 10.30
CA GLY A 58 -14.43 6.80 11.46
C GLY A 58 -15.81 6.17 11.72
N ARG A 59 -16.60 5.93 10.66
CA ARG A 59 -17.94 5.31 10.75
C ARG A 59 -17.87 3.86 11.23
N THR A 60 -16.90 3.10 10.76
CA THR A 60 -16.73 1.68 11.10
C THR A 60 -15.91 1.47 12.38
N ARG A 61 -15.32 2.53 12.92
CA ARG A 61 -14.38 2.49 14.06
C ARG A 61 -13.23 1.51 13.85
N SER A 62 -12.69 1.51 12.62
CA SER A 62 -11.50 0.72 12.29
C SER A 62 -10.25 1.42 12.78
N ASP A 63 -9.26 0.64 13.23
CA ASP A 63 -7.93 1.12 13.62
C ASP A 63 -6.92 1.05 12.47
N ALA A 64 -7.38 0.77 11.23
CA ALA A 64 -6.51 0.68 10.07
C ALA A 64 -5.89 2.05 9.74
N LEU A 65 -4.57 2.08 9.57
CA LEU A 65 -3.83 3.27 9.18
C LEU A 65 -4.15 3.67 7.74
N VAL A 66 -4.24 4.97 7.48
CA VAL A 66 -4.53 5.54 6.16
C VAL A 66 -3.32 6.28 5.62
N LEU A 67 -2.76 5.78 4.52
CA LEU A 67 -1.60 6.36 3.84
C LEU A 67 -2.02 6.91 2.47
N VAL A 68 -1.40 8.00 2.06
CA VAL A 68 -1.57 8.59 0.72
C VAL A 68 -0.45 8.13 -0.20
N ASN A 69 -0.77 7.76 -1.44
CA ASN A 69 0.23 7.38 -2.43
C ASN A 69 0.81 8.62 -3.14
N ASP A 70 2.14 8.75 -3.25
CA ASP A 70 2.95 9.76 -3.98
C ASP A 70 2.82 11.22 -3.49
N ARG A 71 1.69 11.65 -2.97
CA ARG A 71 1.31 13.04 -2.76
C ARG A 71 1.56 13.52 -1.33
N VAL A 72 2.79 14.00 -1.07
CA VAL A 72 3.18 14.59 0.22
C VAL A 72 2.30 15.80 0.60
N ASP A 73 1.94 16.63 -0.38
CA ASP A 73 1.08 17.80 -0.20
C ASP A 73 -0.34 17.42 0.26
N VAL A 74 -0.90 16.33 -0.29
CA VAL A 74 -2.20 15.79 0.13
C VAL A 74 -2.09 15.20 1.54
N ALA A 75 -1.04 14.41 1.82
CA ALA A 75 -0.82 13.84 3.14
C ALA A 75 -0.70 14.95 4.21
N ALA A 76 0.11 15.99 3.96
CA ALA A 76 0.25 17.14 4.86
C ALA A 76 -1.08 17.87 5.09
N THR A 77 -1.88 18.07 4.02
CA THR A 77 -3.17 18.75 4.10
C THR A 77 -4.17 17.97 4.95
N LEU A 78 -4.17 16.63 4.83
CA LEU A 78 -5.16 15.74 5.47
C LEU A 78 -4.65 15.10 6.78
N ALA A 79 -3.41 15.37 7.20
CA ALA A 79 -2.89 14.91 8.48
C ALA A 79 -3.79 15.29 9.68
N PRO A 80 -4.33 16.55 9.77
CA PRO A 80 -5.26 16.90 10.84
C PRO A 80 -6.62 16.17 10.77
N GLU A 81 -6.96 15.59 9.60
CA GLU A 81 -8.19 14.82 9.38
C GLU A 81 -7.99 13.31 9.66
N GLY A 82 -6.75 12.86 9.95
CA GLY A 82 -6.45 11.47 10.33
C GLY A 82 -5.66 10.67 9.31
N VAL A 83 -4.96 11.31 8.36
CA VAL A 83 -3.97 10.62 7.52
C VAL A 83 -2.73 10.32 8.35
N ASP A 84 -2.25 9.08 8.30
CA ASP A 84 -1.11 8.59 9.06
C ASP A 84 0.23 8.69 8.32
N GLY A 85 0.22 8.92 7.00
CA GLY A 85 1.47 9.02 6.26
C GLY A 85 1.35 9.03 4.75
N VAL A 86 2.52 8.86 4.10
CA VAL A 86 2.66 8.85 2.64
C VAL A 86 3.51 7.66 2.20
N HIS A 87 3.23 7.14 1.01
CA HIS A 87 4.11 6.18 0.33
C HIS A 87 4.66 6.79 -0.96
N LEU A 88 5.98 6.77 -1.12
CA LEU A 88 6.70 7.42 -2.21
C LEU A 88 7.31 6.40 -3.17
N GLY A 89 7.32 6.72 -4.44
CA GLY A 89 8.11 6.05 -5.47
C GLY A 89 9.45 6.76 -5.70
N ALA A 90 10.29 6.18 -6.55
CA ALA A 90 11.62 6.72 -6.86
C ALA A 90 11.59 8.09 -7.55
N ASP A 91 10.52 8.38 -8.31
CA ASP A 91 10.34 9.61 -9.08
C ASP A 91 9.52 10.68 -8.34
N ASP A 92 9.09 10.38 -7.11
CA ASP A 92 8.30 11.29 -6.28
C ASP A 92 9.21 12.24 -5.45
N ALA A 93 8.63 12.95 -4.49
CA ALA A 93 9.40 13.82 -3.60
C ALA A 93 10.45 13.02 -2.81
N PRO A 94 11.68 13.53 -2.65
CA PRO A 94 12.67 12.89 -1.78
C PRO A 94 12.16 12.69 -0.35
N SER A 95 12.51 11.56 0.27
CA SER A 95 12.05 11.20 1.62
C SER A 95 12.43 12.23 2.68
N GLU A 96 13.58 12.87 2.54
CA GLU A 96 14.07 13.93 3.44
C GLU A 96 13.18 15.18 3.35
N LEU A 97 12.74 15.54 2.13
CA LEU A 97 11.81 16.63 1.93
C LEU A 97 10.43 16.29 2.50
N ALA A 98 9.96 15.06 2.25
CA ALA A 98 8.70 14.60 2.83
C ALA A 98 8.75 14.62 4.35
N ARG A 99 9.84 14.16 4.97
CA ARG A 99 10.05 14.19 6.42
C ARG A 99 10.07 15.61 6.97
N ALA A 100 10.73 16.54 6.28
CA ALA A 100 10.76 17.94 6.67
C ALA A 100 9.38 18.60 6.64
N LEU A 101 8.51 18.20 5.71
CA LEU A 101 7.15 18.73 5.56
C LEU A 101 6.15 18.07 6.51
N LEU A 102 6.25 16.76 6.72
CA LEU A 102 5.28 15.98 7.49
C LEU A 102 5.61 15.87 8.98
N GLY A 103 6.85 16.16 9.36
CA GLY A 103 7.30 16.01 10.74
C GLY A 103 7.65 14.56 11.12
N PRO A 104 8.03 14.30 12.37
CA PRO A 104 8.54 13.00 12.81
C PRO A 104 7.46 11.94 12.99
N ASP A 105 6.21 12.31 13.20
CA ASP A 105 5.14 11.40 13.61
C ASP A 105 4.42 10.75 12.42
N MET A 106 4.52 11.33 11.22
CA MET A 106 3.90 10.80 10.01
C MET A 106 4.74 9.67 9.40
N LEU A 107 4.09 8.59 8.99
CA LEU A 107 4.76 7.47 8.34
C LEU A 107 5.18 7.82 6.90
N ILE A 108 6.40 7.48 6.55
CA ILE A 108 6.91 7.59 5.17
C ILE A 108 7.35 6.22 4.69
N GLY A 109 6.69 5.72 3.64
CA GLY A 109 7.09 4.52 2.95
C GLY A 109 7.83 4.84 1.66
N LEU A 110 8.70 3.92 1.21
CA LEU A 110 9.44 4.05 -0.04
C LEU A 110 9.35 2.76 -0.86
N SER A 111 9.06 2.89 -2.14
CA SER A 111 9.13 1.78 -3.10
C SER A 111 10.58 1.42 -3.40
N THR A 112 10.91 0.13 -3.36
CA THR A 112 12.22 -0.43 -3.72
C THR A 112 12.06 -1.58 -4.71
N HIS A 113 13.03 -1.74 -5.62
CA HIS A 113 12.96 -2.68 -6.73
C HIS A 113 14.17 -3.62 -6.80
N GLY A 114 15.06 -3.54 -5.81
CA GLY A 114 16.24 -4.40 -5.74
C GLY A 114 17.05 -4.19 -4.46
N PRO A 115 18.09 -5.02 -4.22
CA PRO A 115 18.94 -4.93 -3.03
C PRO A 115 19.66 -3.58 -2.88
N ALA A 116 20.02 -2.93 -3.99
CA ALA A 116 20.68 -1.63 -3.97
C ALA A 116 19.74 -0.54 -3.43
N ASP A 117 18.45 -0.56 -3.83
CA ASP A 117 17.46 0.39 -3.34
C ASP A 117 17.19 0.19 -1.84
N VAL A 118 17.15 -1.07 -1.39
CA VAL A 118 16.99 -1.39 0.04
C VAL A 118 18.17 -0.87 0.86
N ALA A 119 19.40 -1.04 0.38
CA ALA A 119 20.60 -0.52 1.04
C ALA A 119 20.59 1.01 1.13
N LEU A 120 20.21 1.70 0.06
CA LEU A 120 20.08 3.17 0.05
C LEU A 120 18.97 3.64 0.99
N ALA A 121 17.87 2.91 1.07
CA ALA A 121 16.76 3.26 1.96
C ALA A 121 17.13 3.15 3.45
N GLU A 122 18.13 2.34 3.84
CA GLU A 122 18.62 2.26 5.22
C GLU A 122 19.23 3.60 5.70
N GLU A 123 19.75 4.43 4.79
CA GLU A 123 20.32 5.74 5.07
C GLU A 123 19.28 6.88 4.99
N SER A 124 18.05 6.58 4.57
CA SER A 124 17.00 7.56 4.32
C SER A 124 16.02 7.73 5.49
N SER A 125 15.21 8.79 5.45
CA SER A 125 14.24 9.16 6.50
C SER A 125 12.88 8.45 6.34
N VAL A 126 12.89 7.13 6.00
CA VAL A 126 11.66 6.35 5.79
C VAL A 126 11.39 5.37 6.94
N ASP A 127 10.14 5.00 7.12
CA ASP A 127 9.69 4.13 8.21
C ASP A 127 9.44 2.70 7.76
N TYR A 128 9.12 2.48 6.48
CA TYR A 128 8.91 1.17 5.90
C TYR A 128 9.21 1.15 4.40
N LEU A 129 9.39 -0.06 3.85
CA LEU A 129 9.67 -0.27 2.44
C LEU A 129 8.57 -1.08 1.75
N GLY A 130 8.22 -0.70 0.52
CA GLY A 130 7.56 -1.56 -0.44
C GLY A 130 8.62 -2.22 -1.32
N PHE A 131 8.57 -3.54 -1.51
CA PHE A 131 9.57 -4.26 -2.30
C PHE A 131 8.90 -5.09 -3.41
N GLY A 132 9.22 -4.81 -4.66
CA GLY A 132 8.63 -5.55 -5.77
C GLY A 132 8.88 -4.95 -7.15
N PRO A 133 8.22 -5.54 -8.16
CA PRO A 133 7.14 -6.54 -8.06
C PRO A 133 7.67 -7.95 -7.77
N ILE A 134 6.96 -8.71 -6.90
CA ILE A 134 7.36 -10.07 -6.55
C ILE A 134 7.00 -11.04 -7.68
N HIS A 135 5.78 -10.94 -8.20
CA HIS A 135 5.31 -11.70 -9.35
C HIS A 135 5.02 -10.75 -10.52
N ALA A 136 4.89 -11.30 -11.73
CA ALA A 136 4.44 -10.53 -12.89
C ALA A 136 3.09 -9.87 -12.57
N THR A 137 2.95 -8.60 -12.96
CA THR A 137 1.73 -7.84 -12.66
C THR A 137 1.36 -6.90 -13.81
N ALA A 138 0.09 -6.94 -14.19
CA ALA A 138 -0.45 -6.04 -15.21
C ALA A 138 -0.56 -4.60 -14.72
N THR A 139 -0.70 -4.38 -13.40
CA THR A 139 -0.95 -3.05 -12.81
C THR A 139 0.15 -2.02 -13.09
N LYS A 140 1.41 -2.47 -13.24
CA LYS A 140 2.55 -1.62 -13.60
C LYS A 140 3.30 -2.13 -14.85
N GLY A 141 2.74 -3.10 -15.60
CA GLY A 141 3.32 -3.60 -16.84
C GLY A 141 4.60 -4.44 -16.69
N TYR A 142 4.89 -4.96 -15.50
CA TYR A 142 6.06 -5.81 -15.30
C TYR A 142 5.81 -7.23 -15.80
N ALA A 143 6.58 -7.63 -16.84
CA ALA A 143 6.51 -8.96 -17.43
C ALA A 143 7.15 -10.06 -16.56
N ARG A 144 8.04 -9.68 -15.62
CA ARG A 144 8.71 -10.59 -14.68
C ARG A 144 8.72 -10.00 -13.29
N GLY A 145 8.60 -10.86 -12.26
CA GLY A 145 8.79 -10.49 -10.87
C GLY A 145 10.19 -10.79 -10.37
N LEU A 146 10.51 -10.26 -9.18
CA LEU A 146 11.78 -10.49 -8.47
C LEU A 146 11.82 -11.88 -7.79
N GLY A 147 10.64 -12.47 -7.54
CA GLY A 147 10.47 -13.71 -6.80
C GLY A 147 10.38 -13.52 -5.27
N SER A 148 9.78 -14.52 -4.61
CA SER A 148 9.61 -14.55 -3.15
C SER A 148 10.93 -14.66 -2.40
N ASP A 149 11.93 -15.40 -2.93
CA ASP A 149 13.27 -15.49 -2.35
C ASP A 149 13.95 -14.12 -2.24
N ALA A 150 13.79 -13.26 -3.26
CA ALA A 150 14.34 -11.91 -3.24
C ALA A 150 13.70 -11.06 -2.14
N ALA A 151 12.37 -11.20 -1.91
CA ALA A 151 11.69 -10.51 -0.83
C ALA A 151 12.17 -10.96 0.54
N TRP A 152 12.39 -12.26 0.72
CA TRP A 152 12.92 -12.82 1.96
C TRP A 152 14.34 -12.32 2.26
N VAL A 153 15.24 -12.35 1.27
CA VAL A 153 16.60 -11.81 1.40
C VAL A 153 16.56 -10.32 1.74
N ALA A 154 15.76 -9.53 1.04
CA ALA A 154 15.60 -8.11 1.28
C ALA A 154 15.07 -7.82 2.70
N ALA A 155 14.06 -8.55 3.16
CA ALA A 155 13.47 -8.38 4.49
C ALA A 155 14.46 -8.69 5.60
N ARG A 156 15.39 -9.64 5.41
CA ARG A 156 16.45 -9.95 6.40
C ARG A 156 17.60 -8.93 6.39
N ALA A 157 17.83 -8.29 5.27
CA ALA A 157 18.86 -7.25 5.12
C ALA A 157 18.39 -5.87 5.57
N CYS A 158 17.07 -5.68 5.76
CA CYS A 158 16.44 -4.42 6.10
C CYS A 158 16.11 -4.35 7.59
N SER A 159 16.40 -3.23 8.26
CA SER A 159 16.03 -2.99 9.65
C SER A 159 14.57 -2.53 9.82
N ARG A 160 13.94 -2.12 8.72
CA ARG A 160 12.58 -1.58 8.68
C ARG A 160 11.56 -2.62 8.23
N PRO A 161 10.26 -2.46 8.56
CA PRO A 161 9.19 -3.27 7.98
C PRO A 161 9.24 -3.21 6.44
N LEU A 162 9.31 -4.38 5.79
CA LEU A 162 9.32 -4.49 4.34
C LEU A 162 8.05 -5.21 3.88
N PHE A 163 7.31 -4.60 2.96
CA PHE A 163 6.07 -5.11 2.38
C PHE A 163 6.31 -5.57 0.95
N PRO A 164 6.44 -6.87 0.68
CA PRO A 164 6.41 -7.40 -0.68
C PRO A 164 5.13 -6.98 -1.40
N ILE A 165 5.26 -6.59 -2.67
CA ILE A 165 4.15 -6.12 -3.50
C ILE A 165 4.27 -6.62 -4.94
N GLY A 166 3.13 -6.77 -5.62
CA GLY A 166 3.04 -7.11 -7.04
C GLY A 166 2.66 -8.56 -7.29
N GLY A 167 1.48 -8.77 -7.85
CA GLY A 167 0.95 -10.07 -8.24
C GLY A 167 0.67 -11.04 -7.09
N ILE A 168 0.54 -10.54 -5.86
CA ILE A 168 0.29 -11.36 -4.67
C ILE A 168 -1.22 -11.63 -4.55
N ASP A 169 -1.57 -12.91 -4.34
CA ASP A 169 -2.93 -13.41 -4.16
C ASP A 169 -2.95 -14.62 -3.19
N ALA A 170 -4.12 -15.25 -3.03
CA ALA A 170 -4.28 -16.42 -2.16
C ALA A 170 -3.55 -17.69 -2.67
N ILE A 171 -3.08 -17.72 -3.91
CA ILE A 171 -2.37 -18.88 -4.47
C ILE A 171 -0.88 -18.84 -4.05
N ASN A 172 -0.29 -17.63 -4.01
CA ASN A 172 1.15 -17.44 -3.85
C ASN A 172 1.56 -16.75 -2.53
N ALA A 173 0.61 -16.20 -1.74
CA ALA A 173 0.93 -15.51 -0.49
C ALA A 173 1.71 -16.38 0.52
N CYS A 174 1.53 -17.70 0.50
CA CYS A 174 2.28 -18.62 1.38
C CYS A 174 3.79 -18.58 1.16
N GLU A 175 4.26 -18.22 -0.04
CA GLU A 175 5.68 -18.05 -0.34
C GLU A 175 6.32 -16.90 0.47
N LEU A 176 5.50 -15.99 1.02
CA LEU A 176 5.92 -14.82 1.79
C LEU A 176 5.71 -14.99 3.30
N ALA A 177 5.39 -16.20 3.77
CA ALA A 177 5.11 -16.47 5.20
C ALA A 177 6.27 -16.07 6.12
N GLU A 178 7.51 -16.21 5.69
CA GLU A 178 8.69 -15.82 6.48
C GLU A 178 8.87 -14.29 6.57
N VAL A 179 8.34 -13.53 5.61
CA VAL A 179 8.30 -12.06 5.68
C VAL A 179 7.15 -11.61 6.57
N GLY A 180 6.06 -12.37 6.61
CA GLY A 180 4.92 -12.17 7.49
C GLY A 180 4.04 -10.96 7.13
N ARG A 181 4.24 -10.34 5.97
CA ARG A 181 3.46 -9.17 5.53
C ARG A 181 3.50 -9.01 4.01
N ALA A 182 2.49 -8.34 3.45
CA ALA A 182 2.42 -8.01 2.03
C ALA A 182 1.57 -6.76 1.78
N ALA A 183 1.79 -6.13 0.64
CA ALA A 183 0.91 -5.11 0.08
C ALA A 183 0.15 -5.70 -1.13
N VAL A 184 -1.19 -5.71 -1.04
CA VAL A 184 -2.07 -6.37 -2.00
C VAL A 184 -3.08 -5.35 -2.54
N GLY A 185 -3.35 -5.39 -3.83
CA GLY A 185 -4.35 -4.53 -4.47
C GLY A 185 -5.43 -5.37 -5.15
N HIS A 186 -5.20 -5.68 -6.43
CA HIS A 186 -6.16 -6.31 -7.32
C HIS A 186 -6.83 -7.58 -6.74
N ALA A 187 -6.06 -8.47 -6.12
CA ALA A 187 -6.60 -9.74 -5.62
C ALA A 187 -7.72 -9.55 -4.58
N ILE A 188 -7.63 -8.50 -3.76
CA ILE A 188 -8.68 -8.18 -2.78
C ILE A 188 -9.80 -7.36 -3.43
N LEU A 189 -9.44 -6.28 -4.18
CA LEU A 189 -10.41 -5.34 -4.72
C LEU A 189 -11.32 -5.93 -5.79
N ALA A 190 -10.79 -6.84 -6.63
CA ALA A 190 -11.56 -7.51 -7.67
C ALA A 190 -12.29 -8.77 -7.19
N SER A 191 -12.13 -9.14 -5.91
CA SER A 191 -12.75 -10.34 -5.36
C SER A 191 -14.27 -10.18 -5.18
N GLN A 192 -15.01 -11.26 -5.41
CA GLN A 192 -16.44 -11.33 -5.04
C GLN A 192 -16.64 -11.30 -3.50
N ASP A 193 -15.65 -11.79 -2.75
CA ASP A 193 -15.63 -11.74 -1.29
C ASP A 193 -14.30 -11.15 -0.77
N PRO A 194 -14.19 -9.80 -0.73
CA PRO A 194 -12.97 -9.12 -0.31
C PRO A 194 -12.50 -9.47 1.11
N LEU A 195 -13.44 -9.68 2.05
CA LEU A 195 -13.12 -10.05 3.42
C LEU A 195 -12.48 -11.44 3.49
N ARG A 196 -13.10 -12.41 2.85
CA ARG A 196 -12.58 -13.78 2.80
C ARG A 196 -11.19 -13.80 2.18
N THR A 197 -11.03 -13.15 1.02
CA THR A 197 -9.73 -13.09 0.32
C THR A 197 -8.65 -12.43 1.18
N ALA A 198 -8.96 -11.31 1.85
CA ALA A 198 -8.01 -10.62 2.72
C ALA A 198 -7.60 -11.50 3.92
N ARG A 199 -8.55 -12.19 4.56
CA ARG A 199 -8.27 -13.13 5.66
C ARG A 199 -7.44 -14.33 5.22
N GLU A 200 -7.76 -14.91 4.08
CA GLU A 200 -7.02 -16.04 3.54
C GLU A 200 -5.56 -15.67 3.27
N ILE A 201 -5.32 -14.50 2.64
CA ILE A 201 -3.98 -13.97 2.43
C ILE A 201 -3.26 -13.73 3.78
N ALA A 202 -3.93 -13.12 4.77
CA ALA A 202 -3.36 -12.88 6.08
C ALA A 202 -2.96 -14.19 6.79
N GLN A 203 -3.79 -15.23 6.73
CA GLN A 203 -3.48 -16.55 7.28
C GLN A 203 -2.26 -17.19 6.59
N LEU A 204 -2.16 -17.10 5.27
CA LEU A 204 -1.04 -17.62 4.49
C LEU A 204 0.28 -16.88 4.79
N LEU A 205 0.19 -15.61 5.21
CA LEU A 205 1.34 -14.82 5.70
C LEU A 205 1.72 -15.11 7.16
N GLY A 206 1.02 -16.04 7.84
CA GLY A 206 1.33 -16.43 9.22
C GLY A 206 0.60 -15.62 10.30
N HIS A 207 -0.35 -14.78 9.94
CA HIS A 207 -1.25 -14.14 10.90
C HIS A 207 -2.38 -15.12 11.24
N GLY A 208 -2.22 -15.86 12.35
CA GLY A 208 -3.26 -16.74 12.87
C GLY A 208 -4.51 -15.94 13.28
N ALA A 209 -5.68 -16.57 13.10
CA ALA A 209 -6.98 -16.03 13.49
C ALA A 209 -7.07 -15.79 14.99
#